data_239e1ee6e541dd3017a03feb8ab904b3
#
_entry.id   239e1ee6e541dd3017a03feb8ab904b3
#
_cell.length_a   1.000
_cell.length_b   1.000
_cell.length_c   1.000
_cell.angle_alpha   90.00
_cell.angle_beta   90.00
_cell.angle_gamma   90.00
#
_symmetry.space_group_name_H-M   'P 1'
#
loop_
_entity.id
_entity.type
_entity.pdbx_description
1 polymer ?
#
loop_
_entity_poly.entity_id
_entity_poly.type
_entity_poly.pdbx_seq_one_letter_code
_entity_poly.pdbx_strand_id
1 'polypeptide(L)'
;RLDAERDIFYLYKNEAFEDSNRDFRETVKRRKAEYAMYTALPAYSRLVFSGEPFNKRHGNINAVRIDAPGGLITGTPCSNGIAEGEVLVIDSPQTAENAKDRILVTKMTDPGWVFLITMAKGIIAEKGSLLSHTAIISRELGVPSIVGVKKATGILRTGDTVRMNGGTGSIEVVSGHGG
;
A
#
# COMPACT_ATOMS: atom_id res chain seq x y z
N ARG A 1 -2.00 34.02 -17.08
CA ARG A 1 -2.52 33.26 -18.27
C ARG A 1 -2.06 31.83 -18.16
N LEU A 2 -2.91 30.89 -18.60
CA LEU A 2 -2.64 29.45 -18.71
C LEU A 2 -2.95 29.03 -20.15
N ASP A 3 -2.31 27.96 -20.64
CA ASP A 3 -2.56 27.43 -21.99
C ASP A 3 -3.76 26.47 -22.00
N ALA A 4 -4.04 25.80 -20.87
CA ALA A 4 -5.17 24.89 -20.72
C ALA A 4 -5.80 25.03 -19.33
N GLU A 5 -7.10 24.72 -19.20
CA GLU A 5 -7.82 24.74 -17.92
C GLU A 5 -7.16 23.86 -16.85
N ARG A 6 -6.67 22.68 -17.24
CA ARG A 6 -5.99 21.75 -16.34
C ARG A 6 -4.63 22.24 -15.82
N ASP A 7 -4.08 23.29 -16.39
CA ASP A 7 -2.80 23.86 -15.98
C ASP A 7 -2.87 24.50 -14.58
N ILE A 8 -4.09 24.81 -14.12
CA ILE A 8 -4.32 25.30 -12.76
C ILE A 8 -3.83 24.33 -11.68
N PHE A 9 -3.83 23.02 -11.94
CA PHE A 9 -3.35 22.00 -10.99
C PHE A 9 -1.84 22.03 -10.77
N TYR A 10 -1.10 22.74 -11.61
CA TYR A 10 0.33 22.98 -11.45
C TYR A 10 0.66 24.28 -10.72
N LEU A 11 -0.35 25.01 -10.24
CA LEU A 11 -0.18 26.22 -9.43
C LEU A 11 -0.40 25.92 -7.95
N TYR A 12 0.31 26.62 -7.09
CA TYR A 12 -0.02 26.67 -5.67
C TYR A 12 -1.29 27.50 -5.44
N LYS A 13 -1.97 27.24 -4.32
CA LYS A 13 -3.22 27.92 -3.97
C LYS A 13 -3.10 29.44 -4.02
N ASN A 14 -2.03 30.02 -3.46
CA ASN A 14 -1.76 31.45 -3.49
C ASN A 14 -1.55 31.98 -4.91
N GLU A 15 -0.85 31.24 -5.78
CA GLU A 15 -0.65 31.64 -7.18
C GLU A 15 -1.96 31.60 -7.98
N ALA A 16 -2.83 30.62 -7.71
CA ALA A 16 -4.11 30.46 -8.39
C ALA A 16 -5.11 31.59 -8.03
N PHE A 17 -4.97 32.20 -6.84
CA PHE A 17 -5.84 33.28 -6.36
C PHE A 17 -5.16 34.66 -6.35
N GLU A 18 -3.88 34.76 -6.72
CA GLU A 18 -3.21 36.01 -6.99
C GLU A 18 -3.62 36.56 -8.37
N ASP A 19 -3.32 37.85 -8.55
CA ASP A 19 -3.72 38.73 -9.64
C ASP A 19 -3.84 38.02 -11.02
N SER A 20 -5.02 38.19 -11.63
CA SER A 20 -5.42 37.59 -12.91
C SER A 20 -4.55 37.98 -14.14
N ASN A 21 -3.61 38.92 -13.96
CA ASN A 21 -2.73 39.40 -15.02
C ASN A 21 -1.38 38.69 -15.13
N ARG A 22 -1.01 37.86 -14.16
CA ARG A 22 0.27 37.17 -14.17
C ARG A 22 0.28 36.04 -15.20
N ASP A 23 1.38 35.90 -15.92
CA ASP A 23 1.59 34.81 -16.86
C ASP A 23 2.31 33.65 -16.16
N PHE A 24 1.64 32.51 -16.05
CA PHE A 24 2.14 31.33 -15.37
C PHE A 24 2.62 30.21 -16.33
N ARG A 25 2.60 30.44 -17.64
CA ARG A 25 2.91 29.40 -18.64
C ARG A 25 4.29 28.76 -18.44
N GLU A 26 5.31 29.56 -18.22
CA GLU A 26 6.67 29.05 -17.96
C GLU A 26 6.75 28.29 -16.62
N THR A 27 6.03 28.75 -15.60
CA THR A 27 5.96 28.06 -14.30
C THR A 27 5.29 26.70 -14.45
N VAL A 28 4.18 26.64 -15.18
CA VAL A 28 3.45 25.41 -15.44
C VAL A 28 4.30 24.45 -16.27
N LYS A 29 4.96 24.93 -17.33
CA LYS A 29 5.85 24.11 -18.18
C LYS A 29 6.96 23.45 -17.36
N ARG A 30 7.62 24.21 -16.51
CA ARG A 30 8.65 23.69 -15.61
C ARG A 30 8.09 22.64 -14.66
N ARG A 31 6.96 22.91 -13.99
CA ARG A 31 6.35 21.98 -13.03
C ARG A 31 5.79 20.70 -13.71
N LYS A 32 5.31 20.79 -14.94
CA LYS A 32 4.95 19.62 -15.75
C LYS A 32 6.17 18.73 -16.02
N ALA A 33 7.31 19.33 -16.35
CA ALA A 33 8.56 18.60 -16.57
C ALA A 33 9.06 17.93 -15.27
N GLU A 34 9.02 18.65 -14.14
CA GLU A 34 9.34 18.12 -12.82
C GLU A 34 8.41 16.95 -12.46
N TYR A 35 7.10 17.11 -12.66
CA TYR A 35 6.13 16.05 -12.40
C TYR A 35 6.38 14.80 -13.26
N ALA A 36 6.66 14.99 -14.54
CA ALA A 36 7.00 13.89 -15.46
C ALA A 36 8.27 13.15 -15.00
N MET A 37 9.28 13.89 -14.53
CA MET A 37 10.49 13.31 -13.95
C MET A 37 10.17 12.49 -12.69
N TYR A 38 9.36 13.02 -11.77
CA TYR A 38 8.99 12.29 -10.54
C TYR A 38 8.13 11.06 -10.80
N THR A 39 7.23 11.12 -11.79
CA THR A 39 6.41 9.96 -12.15
C THR A 39 7.20 8.85 -12.84
N ALA A 40 8.33 9.18 -13.47
CA ALA A 40 9.25 8.21 -14.05
C ALA A 40 10.15 7.52 -13.01
N LEU A 41 10.25 8.07 -11.79
CA LEU A 41 11.00 7.44 -10.73
C LEU A 41 10.25 6.22 -10.18
N PRO A 42 10.97 5.14 -9.82
CA PRO A 42 10.34 4.02 -9.15
C PRO A 42 9.70 4.50 -7.84
N ALA A 43 8.47 4.04 -7.58
CA ALA A 43 7.78 4.39 -6.35
C ALA A 43 8.52 3.81 -5.14
N TYR A 44 9.19 4.65 -4.39
CA TYR A 44 9.82 4.26 -3.14
C TYR A 44 8.80 4.30 -2.02
N SER A 45 8.62 3.18 -1.33
CA SER A 45 7.79 3.12 -0.13
C SER A 45 8.43 3.87 1.05
N ARG A 46 9.73 4.17 0.96
CA ARG A 46 10.50 4.84 2.00
C ARG A 46 11.74 5.52 1.41
N LEU A 47 11.89 6.81 1.67
CA LEU A 47 13.13 7.53 1.47
C LEU A 47 13.96 7.45 2.75
N VAL A 48 15.14 6.86 2.66
CA VAL A 48 16.11 6.86 3.76
C VAL A 48 17.20 7.86 3.42
N PHE A 49 17.25 8.95 4.16
CA PHE A 49 18.33 9.92 4.03
C PHE A 49 19.51 9.47 4.87
N SER A 50 20.64 9.21 4.23
CA SER A 50 21.92 8.99 4.92
C SER A 50 22.59 10.35 5.15
N GLY A 51 22.30 10.96 6.27
CA GLY A 51 22.90 12.21 6.72
C GLY A 51 22.78 12.33 8.23
N GLU A 52 23.79 12.85 8.91
CA GLU A 52 23.67 13.14 10.34
C GLU A 52 22.54 14.19 10.53
N PRO A 53 21.67 14.03 11.54
CA PRO A 53 21.82 13.19 12.74
C PRO A 53 20.83 12.02 12.85
N PHE A 54 20.48 11.34 11.79
CA PHE A 54 19.59 10.17 11.93
C PHE A 54 20.35 9.04 12.58
N ASN A 55 19.96 8.79 13.83
CA ASN A 55 20.54 7.81 14.74
C ASN A 55 20.63 6.43 14.07
N LYS A 56 21.83 5.88 13.98
CA LYS A 56 22.16 4.53 13.49
C LYS A 56 21.47 3.37 14.24
N ARG A 57 20.56 3.66 15.18
CA ARG A 57 19.85 2.66 15.98
C ARG A 57 18.65 1.98 15.29
N HIS A 58 18.30 2.38 14.09
CA HIS A 58 17.36 1.60 13.28
C HIS A 58 18.19 0.62 12.44
N GLY A 59 18.77 -0.34 13.14
CA GLY A 59 19.35 -1.52 12.56
C GLY A 59 18.35 -2.14 11.60
N ASN A 60 18.88 -2.64 10.49
CA ASN A 60 18.26 -3.45 9.49
C ASN A 60 16.81 -3.85 9.83
N ILE A 61 15.85 -3.13 9.28
CA ILE A 61 14.52 -3.69 9.09
C ILE A 61 14.76 -4.77 8.04
N ASN A 62 14.93 -5.98 8.55
CA ASN A 62 15.34 -7.15 7.84
C ASN A 62 14.63 -7.22 6.48
N ALA A 63 15.44 -7.31 5.44
CA ALA A 63 14.99 -7.85 4.19
C ALA A 63 14.22 -9.14 4.50
N VAL A 64 12.96 -9.18 4.10
CA VAL A 64 12.15 -10.39 4.18
C VAL A 64 12.92 -11.48 3.46
N ARG A 65 13.44 -12.45 4.19
CA ARG A 65 13.98 -13.66 3.60
C ARG A 65 12.80 -14.47 3.10
N ILE A 66 12.67 -14.52 1.79
CA ILE A 66 11.84 -15.50 1.11
C ILE A 66 12.77 -16.67 0.83
N ASP A 67 13.13 -17.45 1.86
CA ASP A 67 13.95 -18.64 1.73
C ASP A 67 13.49 -19.64 2.78
N ALA A 68 12.39 -20.34 2.49
CA ALA A 68 12.13 -21.65 3.08
C ALA A 68 11.26 -22.48 2.14
N PRO A 69 11.62 -23.72 1.86
CA PRO A 69 10.68 -24.72 1.32
C PRO A 69 9.64 -24.99 2.41
N GLY A 70 8.43 -24.45 2.22
CA GLY A 70 7.36 -24.41 3.20
C GLY A 70 6.84 -23.01 3.50
N GLY A 71 7.36 -21.99 2.82
CA GLY A 71 6.73 -20.71 2.49
C GLY A 71 6.22 -19.82 3.64
N LEU A 72 6.99 -19.58 4.72
CA LEU A 72 6.60 -18.55 5.69
C LEU A 72 6.84 -17.16 5.09
N ILE A 73 5.77 -16.48 4.72
CA ILE A 73 5.77 -15.11 4.25
C ILE A 73 5.61 -14.20 5.48
N THR A 74 6.33 -13.09 5.54
CA THR A 74 6.26 -12.18 6.70
C THR A 74 6.06 -10.74 6.28
N GLY A 75 5.44 -9.96 7.18
CA GLY A 75 5.25 -8.52 7.05
C GLY A 75 5.18 -7.83 8.40
N THR A 76 4.81 -6.56 8.39
CA THR A 76 4.61 -5.78 9.62
C THR A 76 3.23 -6.08 10.20
N PRO A 77 3.15 -6.61 11.43
CA PRO A 77 1.87 -6.85 12.10
C PRO A 77 1.18 -5.52 12.41
N CYS A 78 -0.12 -5.41 12.12
CA CYS A 78 -0.84 -4.14 12.28
C CYS A 78 -2.11 -4.25 13.11
N SER A 79 -2.88 -5.31 12.95
CA SER A 79 -4.08 -5.59 13.74
C SER A 79 -4.05 -7.04 14.18
N ASN A 80 -4.18 -7.28 15.47
CA ASN A 80 -4.10 -8.60 16.07
C ASN A 80 -5.21 -9.53 15.58
N GLY A 81 -4.94 -10.82 15.65
CA GLY A 81 -5.87 -11.89 15.31
C GLY A 81 -5.24 -12.90 14.37
N ILE A 82 -5.83 -14.10 14.38
CA ILE A 82 -5.47 -15.16 13.45
C ILE A 82 -6.65 -15.36 12.51
N ALA A 83 -6.37 -15.36 11.21
CA ALA A 83 -7.37 -15.64 10.19
C ALA A 83 -6.85 -16.74 9.26
N GLU A 84 -7.75 -17.68 8.93
CA GLU A 84 -7.51 -18.69 7.91
C GLU A 84 -8.63 -18.63 6.88
N GLY A 85 -8.28 -18.61 5.63
CA GLY A 85 -9.27 -18.49 4.56
C GLY A 85 -8.66 -18.42 3.18
N GLU A 86 -9.55 -18.41 2.20
CA GLU A 86 -9.21 -18.27 0.80
C GLU A 86 -8.75 -16.86 0.49
N VAL A 87 -7.68 -16.75 -0.26
CA VAL A 87 -7.13 -15.49 -0.75
C VAL A 87 -7.99 -14.91 -1.88
N LEU A 88 -8.18 -13.61 -1.84
CA LEU A 88 -8.70 -12.82 -2.95
C LEU A 88 -7.71 -11.70 -3.26
N VAL A 89 -6.99 -11.81 -4.38
CA VAL A 89 -6.06 -10.77 -4.85
C VAL A 89 -6.84 -9.74 -5.66
N ILE A 90 -6.81 -8.48 -5.23
CA ILE A 90 -7.53 -7.38 -5.88
C ILE A 90 -6.67 -6.11 -5.91
N ASP A 91 -6.78 -5.37 -7.00
CA ASP A 91 -6.09 -4.09 -7.18
C ASP A 91 -7.00 -2.88 -6.87
N SER A 92 -8.32 -3.06 -6.91
CA SER A 92 -9.30 -1.98 -6.75
C SER A 92 -10.57 -2.50 -6.05
N PRO A 93 -11.19 -1.69 -5.17
CA PRO A 93 -12.44 -2.08 -4.50
C PRO A 93 -13.61 -2.29 -5.46
N GLN A 94 -13.60 -1.64 -6.62
CA GLN A 94 -14.65 -1.79 -7.63
C GLN A 94 -14.65 -3.17 -8.32
N THR A 95 -13.52 -3.86 -8.29
CA THR A 95 -13.38 -5.19 -8.91
C THR A 95 -13.58 -6.34 -7.93
N ALA A 96 -13.90 -6.03 -6.67
CA ALA A 96 -14.03 -7.03 -5.61
C ALA A 96 -15.42 -7.66 -5.58
N GLU A 97 -15.62 -8.68 -6.39
CA GLU A 97 -16.72 -9.60 -6.20
C GLU A 97 -16.37 -10.64 -5.12
N ASN A 98 -17.32 -10.91 -4.20
CA ASN A 98 -17.19 -11.95 -3.18
C ASN A 98 -16.02 -11.79 -2.17
N ALA A 99 -15.78 -10.57 -1.68
CA ALA A 99 -14.78 -10.31 -0.63
C ALA A 99 -15.15 -10.90 0.74
N LYS A 100 -16.42 -11.29 0.93
CA LYS A 100 -16.93 -11.80 2.20
C LYS A 100 -16.21 -13.08 2.61
N ASP A 101 -15.77 -13.12 3.87
CA ASP A 101 -15.12 -14.26 4.51
C ASP A 101 -13.79 -14.69 3.85
N ARG A 102 -13.18 -13.84 3.02
CA ARG A 102 -11.89 -14.08 2.38
C ARG A 102 -10.76 -13.25 3.00
N ILE A 103 -9.53 -13.64 2.71
CA ILE A 103 -8.33 -12.86 3.03
C ILE A 103 -7.99 -12.03 1.81
N LEU A 104 -8.12 -10.70 1.95
CA LEU A 104 -7.81 -9.76 0.87
C LEU A 104 -6.31 -9.56 0.74
N VAL A 105 -5.81 -9.63 -0.49
CA VAL A 105 -4.41 -9.36 -0.81
C VAL A 105 -4.35 -8.23 -1.85
N THR A 106 -3.65 -7.16 -1.52
CA THR A 106 -3.58 -5.99 -2.39
C THR A 106 -2.24 -5.27 -2.30
N LYS A 107 -1.96 -4.39 -3.25
CA LYS A 107 -0.78 -3.54 -3.18
C LYS A 107 -0.87 -2.49 -2.08
N MET A 108 -2.01 -1.82 -1.96
CA MET A 108 -2.30 -0.82 -0.94
C MET A 108 -3.80 -0.56 -0.87
N THR A 109 -4.26 0.03 0.24
CA THR A 109 -5.66 0.44 0.37
C THR A 109 -5.78 1.95 0.46
N ASP A 110 -6.95 2.44 0.11
CA ASP A 110 -7.43 3.82 0.27
C ASP A 110 -8.76 3.84 1.03
N PRO A 111 -9.34 5.00 1.34
CA PRO A 111 -10.61 5.09 2.07
C PRO A 111 -11.79 4.33 1.44
N GLY A 112 -11.79 4.10 0.14
CA GLY A 112 -12.83 3.32 -0.55
C GLY A 112 -12.86 1.83 -0.18
N TRP A 113 -11.80 1.33 0.48
CA TRP A 113 -11.69 -0.08 0.87
C TRP A 113 -12.40 -0.45 2.18
N VAL A 114 -12.86 0.53 2.96
CA VAL A 114 -13.45 0.30 4.30
C VAL A 114 -14.54 -0.77 4.24
N PHE A 115 -15.44 -0.69 3.27
CA PHE A 115 -16.53 -1.66 3.12
C PHE A 115 -16.01 -3.08 2.89
N LEU A 116 -14.99 -3.26 2.05
CA LEU A 116 -14.40 -4.58 1.80
C LEU A 116 -13.68 -5.14 3.03
N ILE A 117 -12.98 -4.27 3.75
CA ILE A 117 -12.27 -4.66 4.97
C ILE A 117 -13.26 -5.16 6.03
N THR A 118 -14.44 -4.56 6.16
CA THR A 118 -15.47 -5.02 7.12
C THR A 118 -16.00 -6.42 6.84
N MET A 119 -15.94 -6.84 5.58
CA MET A 119 -16.44 -8.18 5.17
C MET A 119 -15.33 -9.24 5.16
N ALA A 120 -14.08 -8.82 5.15
CA ALA A 120 -12.95 -9.70 5.04
C ALA A 120 -12.61 -10.42 6.36
N LYS A 121 -12.09 -11.64 6.27
CA LYS A 121 -11.47 -12.34 7.42
C LYS A 121 -10.13 -11.74 7.83
N GLY A 122 -9.41 -11.14 6.88
CA GLY A 122 -8.11 -10.54 7.10
C GLY A 122 -7.64 -9.78 5.88
N ILE A 123 -6.59 -8.96 6.04
CA ILE A 123 -6.01 -8.19 4.94
C ILE A 123 -4.49 -8.22 4.96
N ILE A 124 -3.91 -8.44 3.79
CA ILE A 124 -2.47 -8.45 3.52
C ILE A 124 -2.19 -7.39 2.46
N ALA A 125 -1.31 -6.42 2.77
CA ALA A 125 -0.95 -5.37 1.84
C ALA A 125 0.57 -5.33 1.58
N GLU A 126 0.95 -5.13 0.32
CA GLU A 126 2.36 -5.00 -0.05
C GLU A 126 3.00 -3.73 0.50
N LYS A 127 2.23 -2.64 0.50
CA LYS A 127 2.68 -1.32 0.95
C LYS A 127 1.92 -0.93 2.21
N GLY A 128 2.58 -0.19 3.07
CA GLY A 128 1.99 0.33 4.28
C GLY A 128 2.97 0.33 5.44
N SER A 129 2.54 0.95 6.52
CA SER A 129 3.22 1.02 7.81
C SER A 129 2.19 0.92 8.92
N LEU A 130 2.62 0.94 10.17
CA LEU A 130 1.73 0.95 11.35
C LEU A 130 0.75 2.14 11.38
N LEU A 131 1.05 3.19 10.61
CA LEU A 131 0.23 4.41 10.48
C LEU A 131 -0.46 4.51 9.11
N SER A 132 -0.40 3.46 8.29
CA SER A 132 -1.12 3.45 7.01
C SER A 132 -2.63 3.31 7.21
N HIS A 133 -3.39 3.72 6.21
CA HIS A 133 -4.84 3.56 6.18
C HIS A 133 -5.26 2.12 6.51
N THR A 134 -4.64 1.12 5.85
CA THR A 134 -4.89 -0.30 6.13
C THR A 134 -4.76 -0.63 7.61
N ALA A 135 -3.66 -0.20 8.24
CA ALA A 135 -3.34 -0.52 9.62
C ALA A 135 -4.32 0.14 10.61
N ILE A 136 -4.68 1.39 10.35
CA ILE A 136 -5.61 2.15 11.21
C ILE A 136 -7.01 1.53 11.14
N ILE A 137 -7.55 1.41 9.93
CA ILE A 137 -8.92 0.91 9.73
C ILE A 137 -9.06 -0.54 10.18
N SER A 138 -8.08 -1.41 9.90
CA SER A 138 -8.14 -2.80 10.35
C SER A 138 -8.19 -2.92 11.88
N ARG A 139 -7.46 -2.07 12.61
CA ARG A 139 -7.53 -2.03 14.08
C ARG A 139 -8.87 -1.56 14.59
N GLU A 140 -9.44 -0.52 13.99
CA GLU A 140 -10.76 0.00 14.36
C GLU A 140 -11.87 -1.04 14.13
N LEU A 141 -11.74 -1.82 13.05
CA LEU A 141 -12.72 -2.86 12.69
C LEU A 141 -12.43 -4.22 13.33
N GLY A 142 -11.31 -4.38 14.01
CA GLY A 142 -10.89 -5.67 14.60
C GLY A 142 -10.53 -6.75 13.57
N VAL A 143 -10.20 -6.36 12.33
CA VAL A 143 -9.83 -7.28 11.26
C VAL A 143 -8.32 -7.53 11.30
N PRO A 144 -7.84 -8.79 11.37
CA PRO A 144 -6.42 -9.10 11.32
C PRO A 144 -5.74 -8.51 10.09
N SER A 145 -4.59 -7.84 10.27
CA SER A 145 -3.91 -7.21 9.14
C SER A 145 -2.39 -7.24 9.23
N ILE A 146 -1.77 -7.43 8.08
CA ILE A 146 -0.33 -7.44 7.87
C ILE A 146 0.00 -6.54 6.68
N VAL A 147 0.92 -5.59 6.86
CA VAL A 147 1.35 -4.69 5.77
C VAL A 147 2.85 -4.84 5.49
N GLY A 148 3.31 -4.27 4.38
CA GLY A 148 4.73 -4.34 4.00
C GLY A 148 5.17 -5.73 3.53
N VAL A 149 4.24 -6.57 3.11
CA VAL A 149 4.52 -7.92 2.59
C VAL A 149 4.98 -7.80 1.14
N LYS A 150 6.28 -7.87 0.92
CA LYS A 150 6.87 -7.67 -0.42
C LYS A 150 6.32 -8.67 -1.43
N LYS A 151 5.83 -8.15 -2.57
CA LYS A 151 5.29 -8.92 -3.70
C LYS A 151 4.14 -9.88 -3.32
N ALA A 152 3.37 -9.57 -2.27
CA ALA A 152 2.25 -10.41 -1.84
C ALA A 152 1.30 -10.74 -2.99
N THR A 153 0.96 -9.76 -3.85
CA THR A 153 0.07 -9.95 -5.01
C THR A 153 0.67 -10.81 -6.13
N GLY A 154 1.98 -11.04 -6.10
CA GLY A 154 2.66 -11.93 -7.04
C GLY A 154 2.97 -13.31 -6.48
N ILE A 155 3.02 -13.44 -5.14
CA ILE A 155 3.31 -14.70 -4.43
C ILE A 155 2.01 -15.44 -4.14
N LEU A 156 1.01 -14.73 -3.63
CA LEU A 156 -0.32 -15.28 -3.31
C LEU A 156 -1.25 -15.11 -4.50
N ARG A 157 -2.04 -16.12 -4.77
CA ARG A 157 -3.01 -16.13 -5.87
C ARG A 157 -4.42 -16.26 -5.33
N THR A 158 -5.39 -15.69 -6.02
CA THR A 158 -6.80 -15.90 -5.71
C THR A 158 -7.11 -17.42 -5.75
N GLY A 159 -7.73 -17.91 -4.69
CA GLY A 159 -8.03 -19.33 -4.50
C GLY A 159 -7.02 -20.07 -3.60
N ASP A 160 -5.85 -19.52 -3.32
CA ASP A 160 -4.96 -20.09 -2.31
C ASP A 160 -5.62 -20.02 -0.92
N THR A 161 -5.34 -20.98 -0.06
CA THR A 161 -5.74 -20.91 1.35
C THR A 161 -4.53 -20.55 2.19
N VAL A 162 -4.65 -19.48 2.97
CA VAL A 162 -3.57 -19.02 3.85
C VAL A 162 -4.05 -18.89 5.28
N ARG A 163 -3.11 -19.09 6.20
CA ARG A 163 -3.26 -18.76 7.61
C ARG A 163 -2.36 -17.58 7.94
N MET A 164 -2.96 -16.48 8.40
CA MET A 164 -2.23 -15.27 8.76
C MET A 164 -2.37 -14.98 10.25
N ASN A 165 -1.31 -14.42 10.84
CA ASN A 165 -1.30 -13.95 12.22
C ASN A 165 -0.96 -12.45 12.25
N GLY A 166 -1.98 -11.62 12.42
CA GLY A 166 -1.86 -10.16 12.48
C GLY A 166 -1.12 -9.63 13.70
N GLY A 167 -0.85 -10.47 14.72
CA GLY A 167 -0.04 -10.12 15.88
C GLY A 167 1.46 -10.36 15.67
N THR A 168 1.84 -11.37 14.90
CA THR A 168 3.24 -11.71 14.61
C THR A 168 3.70 -11.24 13.25
N GLY A 169 2.77 -10.99 12.31
CA GLY A 169 3.07 -10.64 10.93
C GLY A 169 3.44 -11.84 10.05
N SER A 170 3.12 -13.07 10.49
CA SER A 170 3.40 -14.30 9.75
C SER A 170 2.22 -14.73 8.88
N ILE A 171 2.51 -15.26 7.70
CA ILE A 171 1.57 -15.79 6.74
C ILE A 171 2.09 -17.14 6.27
N GLU A 172 1.26 -18.17 6.40
CA GLU A 172 1.54 -19.55 5.98
C GLU A 172 0.56 -19.93 4.87
N VAL A 173 1.07 -20.49 3.78
CA VAL A 173 0.23 -21.06 2.72
C VAL A 173 -0.16 -22.49 3.14
N VAL A 174 -1.43 -22.68 3.41
CA VAL A 174 -2.00 -23.99 3.86
C VAL A 174 -2.25 -24.87 2.65
N SER A 175 -2.86 -24.32 1.59
CA SER A 175 -3.03 -24.97 0.30
C SER A 175 -2.97 -23.93 -0.80
N GLY A 176 -2.30 -24.25 -1.91
CA GLY A 176 -2.16 -23.40 -3.07
C GLY A 176 -2.47 -24.17 -4.33
N HIS A 177 -2.76 -23.49 -5.43
CA HIS A 177 -2.77 -24.09 -6.75
C HIS A 177 -1.32 -24.46 -7.07
N GLY A 178 -0.95 -25.71 -6.80
CA GLY A 178 0.30 -26.29 -7.26
C GLY A 178 0.38 -26.10 -8.77
N GLY A 179 1.45 -25.42 -9.23
CA GLY A 179 1.76 -25.22 -10.64
C GLY A 179 2.04 -26.52 -11.36
#